data_6dbab9cf73997d76b74f68134d3efe22
#
_entry.id   6dbab9cf73997d76b74f68134d3efe22
#
_cell.length_a   1.000
_cell.length_b   1.000
_cell.length_c   1.000
_cell.angle_alpha   90.00
_cell.angle_beta   90.00
_cell.angle_gamma   90.00
#
_symmetry.space_group_name_H-M   'P 1'
#
loop_
_entity.id
_entity.type
_entity.pdbx_description
1 polymer ?
#
loop_
_entity_poly.entity_id
_entity_poly.type
_entity_poly.pdbx_seq_one_letter_code
_entity_poly.pdbx_strand_id
1 'polypeptide(L)'
;MQKELIKEIVVNVVGKQVEEIADLLDAKKHVNEFIIAKKLDITINQTRNILYKLSDFGLVSSIRKKDKKKGWYTYFWKFENIKALDFLKGLLDKRISQITQQINSRESKQFYVCERCKLEFTEENALFMDFTCDECASIFTVKDNTKVLKELKKGLMKNEKELEVVEEEIAKEREKIDKKREKELEKERKEKEKIRKKKAEERKKLAAKLKKAEPKKVKKLAKKKTKKAVKKGAKKPPKTKTKADKKPVKQAKSKK
;
A
#
# COMPACT_ATOMS: atom_id res chain seq x y z
N MET A 1 18.77 14.94 2.38
CA MET A 1 17.38 15.20 1.96
C MET A 1 16.41 14.12 2.45
N GLN A 2 16.43 12.85 1.96
CA GLN A 2 15.48 11.82 2.43
C GLN A 2 15.48 11.56 3.94
N LYS A 3 16.65 11.54 4.58
CA LYS A 3 16.73 11.33 6.03
C LYS A 3 16.14 12.46 6.85
N GLU A 4 16.31 13.69 6.42
CA GLU A 4 15.76 14.88 7.07
C GLU A 4 14.22 14.88 6.98
N LEU A 5 13.69 14.59 5.80
CA LEU A 5 12.23 14.42 5.62
C LEU A 5 11.65 13.30 6.50
N ILE A 6 12.36 12.17 6.61
CA ILE A 6 11.96 11.06 7.50
C ILE A 6 11.95 11.49 8.96
N LYS A 7 12.97 12.26 9.41
CA LYS A 7 13.02 12.81 10.76
C LYS A 7 11.84 13.73 11.03
N GLU A 8 11.56 14.65 10.12
CA GLU A 8 10.40 15.53 10.23
C GLU A 8 9.08 14.76 10.38
N ILE A 9 8.88 13.69 9.60
CA ILE A 9 7.71 12.82 9.72
C ILE A 9 7.63 12.18 11.11
N VAL A 10 8.74 11.60 11.58
CA VAL A 10 8.79 10.94 12.89
C VAL A 10 8.52 11.94 14.01
N VAL A 11 9.10 13.13 13.94
CA VAL A 11 8.85 14.22 14.92
C VAL A 11 7.40 14.65 14.94
N ASN A 12 6.74 14.76 13.78
CA ASN A 12 5.33 15.12 13.69
C ASN A 12 4.39 14.05 14.29
N VAL A 13 4.75 12.76 14.22
CA VAL A 13 3.91 11.65 14.66
C VAL A 13 4.15 11.28 16.13
N VAL A 14 5.40 11.23 16.55
CA VAL A 14 5.80 10.69 17.87
C VAL A 14 6.37 11.77 18.80
N GLY A 15 6.91 12.84 18.23
CA GLY A 15 7.56 13.92 18.98
C GLY A 15 9.08 13.91 18.85
N LYS A 16 9.70 15.03 19.28
CA LYS A 16 11.15 15.27 19.14
C LYS A 16 12.03 14.27 19.90
N GLN A 17 11.53 13.72 21.02
CA GLN A 17 12.32 12.82 21.89
C GLN A 17 12.80 11.55 21.20
N VAL A 18 12.23 11.19 20.04
CA VAL A 18 12.45 9.90 19.37
C VAL A 18 12.90 10.08 17.92
N GLU A 19 13.42 11.28 17.60
CA GLU A 19 13.91 11.60 16.25
C GLU A 19 14.97 10.60 15.75
N GLU A 20 15.82 10.11 16.67
CA GLU A 20 16.88 9.15 16.37
C GLU A 20 16.37 7.81 15.83
N ILE A 21 15.09 7.47 16.05
CA ILE A 21 14.48 6.26 15.48
C ILE A 21 14.54 6.28 13.95
N ALA A 22 14.45 7.45 13.34
CA ALA A 22 14.55 7.62 11.89
C ALA A 22 15.91 7.17 11.33
N ASP A 23 16.98 7.39 12.10
CA ASP A 23 18.34 6.98 11.70
C ASP A 23 18.58 5.48 11.96
N LEU A 24 17.86 4.89 12.91
CA LEU A 24 17.99 3.47 13.28
C LEU A 24 17.19 2.53 12.38
N LEU A 25 16.08 3.02 11.83
CA LEU A 25 15.25 2.23 10.92
C LEU A 25 15.81 2.31 9.50
N ASP A 26 16.09 1.15 8.93
CA ASP A 26 16.54 1.03 7.54
C ASP A 26 15.34 0.74 6.63
N ALA A 27 15.29 1.41 5.48
CA ALA A 27 14.31 1.13 4.44
C ALA A 27 14.58 -0.18 3.67
N LYS A 28 15.81 -0.70 3.73
CA LYS A 28 16.21 -1.91 3.01
C LYS A 28 16.19 -3.16 3.88
N LYS A 29 16.52 -3.03 5.16
CA LYS A 29 16.69 -4.15 6.08
C LYS A 29 15.77 -4.02 7.29
N HIS A 30 15.25 -5.13 7.76
CA HIS A 30 14.49 -5.18 9.00
C HIS A 30 15.45 -5.14 10.19
N VAL A 31 15.25 -4.21 11.10
CA VAL A 31 16.04 -4.00 12.32
C VAL A 31 15.34 -4.62 13.51
N ASN A 32 16.08 -5.29 14.40
CA ASN A 32 15.54 -5.92 15.59
C ASN A 32 15.11 -4.87 16.62
N GLU A 33 13.93 -5.01 17.22
CA GLU A 33 13.41 -4.11 18.27
C GLU A 33 14.36 -3.95 19.46
N PHE A 34 15.07 -4.99 19.86
CA PHE A 34 16.06 -4.94 20.96
C PHE A 34 17.24 -4.02 20.63
N ILE A 35 17.68 -3.99 19.38
CA ILE A 35 18.77 -3.10 18.95
C ILE A 35 18.31 -1.65 18.98
N ILE A 36 17.06 -1.39 18.57
CA ILE A 36 16.46 -0.05 18.59
C ILE A 36 16.34 0.43 20.04
N ALA A 37 15.77 -0.40 20.93
CA ALA A 37 15.62 -0.09 22.34
C ALA A 37 16.98 0.25 23.03
N LYS A 38 18.01 -0.59 22.77
CA LYS A 38 19.34 -0.38 23.31
C LYS A 38 20.00 0.92 22.83
N LYS A 39 19.79 1.30 21.56
CA LYS A 39 20.41 2.51 21.00
C LYS A 39 19.73 3.79 21.47
N LEU A 40 18.42 3.73 21.73
CA LEU A 40 17.65 4.86 22.24
C LEU A 40 17.65 4.96 23.76
N ASP A 41 18.29 4.02 24.44
CA ASP A 41 18.31 3.91 25.90
C ASP A 41 16.92 3.96 26.55
N ILE A 42 15.95 3.28 25.91
CA ILE A 42 14.56 3.18 26.36
C ILE A 42 14.15 1.72 26.54
N THR A 43 13.09 1.49 27.31
CA THR A 43 12.56 0.14 27.50
C THR A 43 11.97 -0.43 26.22
N ILE A 44 11.97 -1.77 26.08
CA ILE A 44 11.40 -2.48 24.93
C ILE A 44 9.91 -2.13 24.74
N ASN A 45 9.17 -1.98 25.84
CA ASN A 45 7.76 -1.64 25.79
C ASN A 45 7.53 -0.21 25.26
N GLN A 46 8.35 0.74 25.66
CA GLN A 46 8.32 2.10 25.09
C GLN A 46 8.67 2.08 23.62
N THR A 47 9.72 1.35 23.23
CA THR A 47 10.08 1.18 21.80
C THR A 47 8.92 0.59 20.99
N ARG A 48 8.25 -0.44 21.50
CA ARG A 48 7.07 -1.03 20.85
C ARG A 48 5.93 -0.02 20.69
N ASN A 49 5.61 0.71 21.74
CA ASN A 49 4.55 1.74 21.68
C ASN A 49 4.83 2.79 20.61
N ILE A 50 6.09 3.23 20.49
CA ILE A 50 6.52 4.16 19.46
C ILE A 50 6.39 3.54 18.06
N LEU A 51 6.91 2.32 17.89
CA LEU A 51 6.87 1.60 16.61
C LEU A 51 5.42 1.27 16.19
N TYR A 52 4.54 0.96 17.13
CA TYR A 52 3.12 0.77 16.85
C TYR A 52 2.45 2.06 16.37
N LYS A 53 2.70 3.20 17.05
CA LYS A 53 2.21 4.50 16.57
C LYS A 53 2.68 4.79 15.15
N LEU A 54 3.95 4.55 14.83
CA LEU A 54 4.45 4.71 13.47
C LEU A 54 3.81 3.71 12.48
N SER A 55 3.47 2.51 12.95
CA SER A 55 2.80 1.49 12.15
C SER A 55 1.34 1.85 11.84
N ASP A 56 0.64 2.50 12.77
CA ASP A 56 -0.75 2.96 12.57
C ASP A 56 -0.85 3.97 11.42
N PHE A 57 0.18 4.79 11.23
CA PHE A 57 0.32 5.66 10.06
C PHE A 57 0.91 4.95 8.83
N GLY A 58 1.21 3.65 8.94
CA GLY A 58 1.81 2.85 7.86
C GLY A 58 3.27 3.19 7.54
N LEU A 59 3.96 3.98 8.38
CA LEU A 59 5.34 4.44 8.16
C LEU A 59 6.36 3.31 8.32
N VAL A 60 6.03 2.33 9.14
CA VAL A 60 6.89 1.15 9.40
C VAL A 60 6.12 -0.14 9.18
N SER A 61 6.83 -1.17 8.76
CA SER A 61 6.31 -2.54 8.68
C SER A 61 7.09 -3.46 9.58
N SER A 62 6.42 -4.48 10.14
CA SER A 62 7.04 -5.44 11.04
C SER A 62 6.96 -6.87 10.52
N ILE A 63 7.98 -7.65 10.81
CA ILE A 63 8.00 -9.11 10.62
C ILE A 63 8.35 -9.74 11.96
N ARG A 64 7.52 -10.70 12.40
CA ARG A 64 7.84 -11.49 13.59
C ARG A 64 8.55 -12.79 13.22
N LYS A 65 9.60 -13.13 13.96
CA LYS A 65 10.29 -14.41 13.85
C LYS A 65 10.19 -15.16 15.16
N LYS A 66 9.83 -16.45 15.08
CA LYS A 66 9.81 -17.32 16.25
C LYS A 66 11.19 -17.93 16.46
N ASP A 67 11.73 -17.79 17.67
CA ASP A 67 12.94 -18.50 18.06
C ASP A 67 12.63 -20.00 18.18
N LYS A 68 13.36 -20.83 17.45
CA LYS A 68 13.15 -22.30 17.42
C LYS A 68 13.48 -22.97 18.76
N LYS A 69 14.39 -22.38 19.54
CA LYS A 69 14.86 -22.97 20.82
C LYS A 69 13.99 -22.53 21.99
N LYS A 70 13.71 -21.24 22.09
CA LYS A 70 13.01 -20.64 23.24
C LYS A 70 11.52 -20.43 23.05
N GLY A 71 11.03 -20.56 21.80
CA GLY A 71 9.62 -20.38 21.46
C GLY A 71 9.13 -18.93 21.47
N TRP A 72 9.98 -17.98 21.76
CA TRP A 72 9.64 -16.56 21.85
C TRP A 72 9.58 -15.91 20.47
N TYR A 73 8.80 -14.83 20.37
CA TYR A 73 8.69 -14.04 19.15
C TYR A 73 9.54 -12.79 19.27
N THR A 74 10.36 -12.53 18.24
CA THR A 74 11.13 -11.30 18.09
C THR A 74 10.60 -10.52 16.91
N TYR A 75 10.38 -9.23 17.08
CA TYR A 75 9.89 -8.34 16.03
C TYR A 75 11.07 -7.64 15.36
N PHE A 76 10.96 -7.56 14.03
CA PHE A 76 11.92 -6.88 13.18
C PHE A 76 11.17 -5.82 12.41
N TRP A 77 11.64 -4.59 12.45
CA TRP A 77 10.97 -3.43 11.91
C TRP A 77 11.73 -2.84 10.74
N LYS A 78 11.00 -2.33 9.76
CA LYS A 78 11.54 -1.73 8.55
C LYS A 78 10.76 -0.47 8.24
N PHE A 79 11.45 0.57 7.77
CA PHE A 79 10.83 1.81 7.34
C PHE A 79 10.30 1.70 5.91
N GLU A 80 9.10 2.21 5.64
CA GLU A 80 8.44 2.18 4.34
C GLU A 80 8.48 3.57 3.69
N ASN A 81 9.57 3.85 2.94
CA ASN A 81 9.84 5.17 2.36
C ASN A 81 8.67 5.77 1.57
N ILE A 82 8.03 4.98 0.69
CA ILE A 82 6.92 5.50 -0.14
C ILE A 82 5.77 5.97 0.72
N LYS A 83 5.35 5.14 1.70
CA LYS A 83 4.23 5.50 2.58
C LYS A 83 4.55 6.72 3.44
N ALA A 84 5.82 6.87 3.83
CA ALA A 84 6.27 8.03 4.56
C ALA A 84 6.21 9.30 3.71
N LEU A 85 6.66 9.23 2.46
CA LEU A 85 6.58 10.36 1.54
C LEU A 85 5.12 10.69 1.17
N ASP A 86 4.27 9.68 0.96
CA ASP A 86 2.82 9.88 0.72
C ASP A 86 2.16 10.53 1.97
N PHE A 87 2.56 10.15 3.19
CA PHE A 87 2.09 10.78 4.43
C PHE A 87 2.54 12.25 4.53
N LEU A 88 3.80 12.55 4.23
CA LEU A 88 4.32 13.92 4.23
C LEU A 88 3.60 14.78 3.19
N LYS A 89 3.38 14.25 1.98
CA LYS A 89 2.56 14.90 0.96
C LYS A 89 1.18 15.29 1.52
N GLY A 90 0.49 14.34 2.16
CA GLY A 90 -0.83 14.61 2.76
C GLY A 90 -0.79 15.66 3.89
N LEU A 91 0.31 15.79 4.65
CA LEU A 91 0.49 16.85 5.63
C LEU A 91 0.68 18.22 4.96
N LEU A 92 1.51 18.28 3.91
CA LEU A 92 1.75 19.51 3.14
C LEU A 92 0.47 19.98 2.43
N ASP A 93 -0.29 19.06 1.81
CA ASP A 93 -1.58 19.38 1.19
C ASP A 93 -2.58 19.99 2.18
N LYS A 94 -2.67 19.42 3.39
CA LYS A 94 -3.51 19.98 4.46
C LYS A 94 -3.04 21.38 4.88
N ARG A 95 -1.73 21.57 5.04
CA ARG A 95 -1.14 22.86 5.43
C ARG A 95 -1.38 23.92 4.34
N ILE A 96 -1.19 23.56 3.08
CA ILE A 96 -1.48 24.42 1.92
C ILE A 96 -2.96 24.81 1.90
N SER A 97 -3.85 23.84 2.06
CA SER A 97 -5.31 24.09 2.12
C SER A 97 -5.70 25.04 3.25
N GLN A 98 -5.14 24.85 4.45
CA GLN A 98 -5.38 25.74 5.60
C GLN A 98 -4.90 27.16 5.33
N ILE A 99 -3.67 27.33 4.80
CA ILE A 99 -3.14 28.66 4.47
C ILE A 99 -3.98 29.32 3.38
N THR A 100 -4.39 28.58 2.35
CA THR A 100 -5.25 29.11 1.29
C THR A 100 -6.60 29.56 1.83
N GLN A 101 -7.22 28.78 2.74
CA GLN A 101 -8.46 29.20 3.40
C GLN A 101 -8.26 30.47 4.23
N GLN A 102 -7.14 30.60 4.95
CA GLN A 102 -6.82 31.79 5.71
C GLN A 102 -6.62 33.03 4.80
N ILE A 103 -5.92 32.85 3.66
CA ILE A 103 -5.75 33.91 2.66
C ILE A 103 -7.12 34.36 2.13
N ASN A 104 -7.95 33.42 1.68
CA ASN A 104 -9.27 33.71 1.15
C ASN A 104 -10.16 34.41 2.19
N SER A 105 -10.11 33.96 3.44
CA SER A 105 -10.88 34.60 4.52
C SER A 105 -10.40 36.03 4.76
N ARG A 106 -9.06 36.30 4.72
CA ARG A 106 -8.52 37.64 4.96
C ARG A 106 -8.65 38.56 3.75
N GLU A 107 -8.81 38.04 2.55
CA GLU A 107 -9.08 38.83 1.34
C GLU A 107 -10.58 39.18 1.22
N SER A 108 -11.47 38.28 1.69
CA SER A 108 -12.92 38.46 1.57
C SER A 108 -13.57 39.19 2.74
N LYS A 109 -12.95 39.15 3.94
CA LYS A 109 -13.52 39.69 5.19
C LYS A 109 -12.62 40.77 5.78
N GLN A 110 -13.23 41.79 6.41
CA GLN A 110 -12.52 42.75 7.25
C GLN A 110 -12.30 42.17 8.64
N PHE A 111 -11.16 42.51 9.23
CA PHE A 111 -10.79 42.09 10.58
C PHE A 111 -10.60 43.32 11.45
N TYR A 112 -11.04 43.21 12.67
CA TYR A 112 -10.98 44.23 13.71
C TYR A 112 -10.07 43.72 14.82
N VAL A 113 -9.33 44.63 15.46
CA VAL A 113 -8.41 44.28 16.53
C VAL A 113 -8.63 45.21 17.72
N CYS A 114 -8.62 44.65 18.92
CA CYS A 114 -8.48 45.42 20.13
C CYS A 114 -7.01 45.72 20.36
N GLU A 115 -6.61 46.96 20.35
CA GLU A 115 -5.20 47.35 20.53
C GLU A 115 -4.67 47.00 21.93
N ARG A 116 -5.53 46.97 22.92
CA ARG A 116 -5.16 46.70 24.32
C ARG A 116 -5.02 45.17 24.58
N CYS A 117 -5.99 44.39 24.16
CA CYS A 117 -6.01 42.94 24.38
C CYS A 117 -5.35 42.13 23.26
N LYS A 118 -5.08 42.75 22.12
CA LYS A 118 -4.53 42.10 20.89
C LYS A 118 -5.41 40.97 20.33
N LEU A 119 -6.70 40.97 20.69
CA LEU A 119 -7.66 40.01 20.17
C LEU A 119 -8.19 40.47 18.82
N GLU A 120 -8.29 39.52 17.88
CA GLU A 120 -8.79 39.76 16.53
C GLU A 120 -10.20 39.19 16.37
N PHE A 121 -11.08 39.95 15.75
CA PHE A 121 -12.45 39.59 15.48
C PHE A 121 -12.77 39.77 13.99
N THR A 122 -13.62 38.92 13.45
CA THR A 122 -14.22 39.15 12.14
C THR A 122 -15.25 40.25 12.22
N GLU A 123 -15.58 40.90 11.09
CA GLU A 123 -16.61 41.94 11.02
C GLU A 123 -17.94 41.50 11.65
N GLU A 124 -18.36 40.25 11.38
CA GLU A 124 -19.59 39.68 11.94
C GLU A 124 -19.55 39.65 13.49
N ASN A 125 -18.45 39.18 14.06
CA ASN A 125 -18.29 39.11 15.51
C ASN A 125 -18.12 40.49 16.13
N ALA A 126 -17.38 41.40 15.46
CA ALA A 126 -17.24 42.78 15.93
C ALA A 126 -18.57 43.53 15.95
N LEU A 127 -19.46 43.26 14.98
CA LEU A 127 -20.80 43.80 14.92
C LEU A 127 -21.66 43.29 16.09
N PHE A 128 -21.57 42.02 16.45
CA PHE A 128 -22.31 41.48 17.62
C PHE A 128 -21.88 42.12 18.94
N MET A 129 -20.65 42.62 19.02
CA MET A 129 -20.09 43.29 20.23
C MET A 129 -20.15 44.79 20.14
N ASP A 130 -20.98 45.35 19.26
CA ASP A 130 -21.06 46.80 19.00
C ASP A 130 -19.71 47.47 18.83
N PHE A 131 -18.76 46.77 18.17
CA PHE A 131 -17.36 47.18 17.98
C PHE A 131 -16.59 47.50 19.25
N THR A 132 -17.00 46.90 20.38
CA THR A 132 -16.41 47.11 21.70
C THR A 132 -15.89 45.79 22.26
N CYS A 133 -14.70 45.81 22.87
CA CYS A 133 -14.06 44.63 23.42
C CYS A 133 -14.70 44.22 24.76
N ASP A 134 -15.18 42.98 24.89
CA ASP A 134 -15.79 42.45 26.12
C ASP A 134 -14.80 42.39 27.30
N GLU A 135 -13.48 42.25 27.01
CA GLU A 135 -12.45 42.14 28.06
C GLU A 135 -12.03 43.48 28.64
N CYS A 136 -11.99 44.55 27.85
CA CYS A 136 -11.43 45.84 28.29
C CYS A 136 -12.26 47.05 27.91
N ALA A 137 -13.43 46.85 27.30
CA ALA A 137 -14.36 47.90 26.86
C ALA A 137 -13.72 48.94 25.88
N SER A 138 -12.59 48.62 25.24
CA SER A 138 -12.00 49.46 24.23
C SER A 138 -12.65 49.26 22.88
N ILE A 139 -12.77 50.33 22.09
CA ILE A 139 -13.31 50.28 20.72
C ILE A 139 -12.33 49.55 19.83
N PHE A 140 -12.82 48.70 18.92
CA PHE A 140 -12.01 47.99 17.94
C PHE A 140 -11.50 48.94 16.84
N THR A 141 -10.29 48.70 16.38
CA THR A 141 -9.69 49.33 15.21
C THR A 141 -9.63 48.40 14.05
N VAL A 142 -9.75 48.91 12.82
CA VAL A 142 -9.61 48.08 11.59
C VAL A 142 -8.18 47.58 11.47
N LYS A 143 -8.01 46.27 11.29
CA LYS A 143 -6.70 45.67 11.09
C LYS A 143 -6.26 45.72 9.64
N ASP A 144 -5.04 46.21 9.38
CA ASP A 144 -4.40 46.11 8.07
C ASP A 144 -3.92 44.68 7.85
N ASN A 145 -4.57 44.00 6.89
CA ASN A 145 -4.28 42.60 6.52
C ASN A 145 -3.08 42.46 5.55
N THR A 146 -2.56 43.56 5.00
CA THR A 146 -1.55 43.53 3.91
C THR A 146 -0.26 42.81 4.32
N LYS A 147 0.24 43.06 5.52
CA LYS A 147 1.45 42.38 6.04
C LYS A 147 1.20 40.89 6.27
N VAL A 148 0.07 40.53 6.89
CA VAL A 148 -0.28 39.14 7.19
C VAL A 148 -0.51 38.35 5.90
N LEU A 149 -1.20 38.95 4.92
CA LEU A 149 -1.39 38.33 3.60
C LEU A 149 -0.07 38.08 2.89
N LYS A 150 0.88 39.04 2.96
CA LYS A 150 2.21 38.85 2.37
C LYS A 150 2.98 37.70 3.02
N GLU A 151 2.92 37.55 4.34
CA GLU A 151 3.55 36.46 5.07
C GLU A 151 2.89 35.10 4.75
N LEU A 152 1.56 35.05 4.73
CA LEU A 152 0.81 33.85 4.37
C LEU A 152 1.11 33.40 2.93
N LYS A 153 1.11 34.33 1.96
CA LYS A 153 1.48 34.03 0.57
C LYS A 153 2.91 33.53 0.44
N LYS A 154 3.85 34.12 1.21
CA LYS A 154 5.24 33.62 1.27
C LYS A 154 5.31 32.21 1.85
N GLY A 155 4.57 31.94 2.91
CA GLY A 155 4.45 30.61 3.52
C GLY A 155 3.84 29.58 2.56
N LEU A 156 2.80 29.97 1.80
CA LEU A 156 2.17 29.14 0.78
C LEU A 156 3.19 28.72 -0.29
N MET A 157 3.90 29.69 -0.89
CA MET A 157 4.92 29.39 -1.90
C MET A 157 6.04 28.48 -1.39
N LYS A 158 6.39 28.60 -0.08
CA LYS A 158 7.39 27.72 0.52
C LYS A 158 6.88 26.27 0.60
N ASN A 159 5.65 26.08 1.10
CA ASN A 159 5.06 24.75 1.21
C ASN A 159 4.79 24.11 -0.16
N GLU A 160 4.42 24.88 -1.17
CA GLU A 160 4.27 24.39 -2.55
C GLU A 160 5.60 23.88 -3.13
N LYS A 161 6.70 24.59 -2.92
CA LYS A 161 8.02 24.12 -3.35
C LYS A 161 8.47 22.86 -2.61
N GLU A 162 8.17 22.76 -1.31
CA GLU A 162 8.44 21.55 -0.54
C GLU A 162 7.61 20.37 -1.07
N LEU A 163 6.36 20.62 -1.47
CA LEU A 163 5.48 19.60 -2.08
C LEU A 163 6.05 19.09 -3.40
N GLU A 164 6.50 19.97 -4.29
CA GLU A 164 7.12 19.59 -5.55
C GLU A 164 8.34 18.66 -5.33
N VAL A 165 9.20 18.99 -4.37
CA VAL A 165 10.37 18.16 -4.03
C VAL A 165 9.93 16.78 -3.53
N VAL A 166 8.89 16.71 -2.69
CA VAL A 166 8.36 15.44 -2.18
C VAL A 166 7.76 14.60 -3.30
N GLU A 167 7.03 15.22 -4.23
CA GLU A 167 6.45 14.52 -5.39
C GLU A 167 7.53 13.94 -6.32
N GLU A 168 8.60 14.68 -6.57
CA GLU A 168 9.75 14.15 -7.32
C GLU A 168 10.39 12.93 -6.64
N GLU A 169 10.55 12.98 -5.31
CA GLU A 169 11.12 11.85 -4.57
C GLU A 169 10.18 10.63 -4.58
N ILE A 170 8.87 10.84 -4.50
CA ILE A 170 7.87 9.78 -4.65
C ILE A 170 7.99 9.13 -6.04
N ALA A 171 8.08 9.93 -7.09
CA ALA A 171 8.24 9.44 -8.46
C ALA A 171 9.51 8.60 -8.61
N LYS A 172 10.64 9.07 -8.10
CA LYS A 172 11.93 8.36 -8.11
C LYS A 172 11.87 7.02 -7.35
N GLU A 173 11.22 6.99 -6.19
CA GLU A 173 11.08 5.75 -5.41
C GLU A 173 10.11 4.76 -6.06
N ARG A 174 9.01 5.23 -6.64
CA ARG A 174 8.08 4.37 -7.41
C ARG A 174 8.77 3.74 -8.61
N GLU A 175 9.52 4.51 -9.38
CA GLU A 175 10.30 3.99 -10.52
C GLU A 175 11.30 2.91 -10.10
N LYS A 176 11.99 3.08 -8.96
CA LYS A 176 12.91 2.05 -8.42
C LYS A 176 12.19 0.76 -8.06
N ILE A 177 10.98 0.86 -7.53
CA ILE A 177 10.17 -0.32 -7.16
C ILE A 177 9.64 -1.01 -8.39
N ASP A 178 9.12 -0.26 -9.35
CA ASP A 178 8.61 -0.82 -10.60
C ASP A 178 9.71 -1.55 -11.36
N LYS A 179 10.90 -0.96 -11.48
CA LYS A 179 12.07 -1.63 -12.06
C LYS A 179 12.47 -2.92 -11.33
N LYS A 180 12.32 -2.96 -9.99
CA LYS A 180 12.55 -4.20 -9.23
C LYS A 180 11.47 -5.24 -9.51
N ARG A 181 10.22 -4.81 -9.49
CA ARG A 181 9.06 -5.67 -9.73
C ARG A 181 9.11 -6.30 -11.13
N GLU A 182 9.46 -5.52 -12.14
CA GLU A 182 9.64 -6.01 -13.51
C GLU A 182 10.73 -7.08 -13.58
N LYS A 183 11.90 -6.82 -12.95
CA LYS A 183 12.99 -7.81 -12.90
C LYS A 183 12.60 -9.10 -12.17
N GLU A 184 11.81 -9.01 -11.11
CA GLU A 184 11.31 -10.17 -10.39
C GLU A 184 10.30 -10.95 -11.23
N LEU A 185 9.35 -10.27 -11.87
CA LEU A 185 8.38 -10.88 -12.78
C LEU A 185 9.06 -11.57 -13.97
N GLU A 186 10.10 -10.94 -14.53
CA GLU A 186 10.85 -11.54 -15.60
C GLU A 186 11.61 -12.81 -15.17
N LYS A 187 12.19 -12.79 -13.96
CA LYS A 187 12.83 -13.99 -13.37
C LYS A 187 11.82 -15.11 -13.16
N GLU A 188 10.67 -14.81 -12.57
CA GLU A 188 9.59 -15.79 -12.38
C GLU A 188 9.09 -16.35 -13.72
N ARG A 189 8.94 -15.49 -14.74
CA ARG A 189 8.52 -15.93 -16.07
C ARG A 189 9.52 -16.90 -16.69
N LYS A 190 10.81 -16.56 -16.60
CA LYS A 190 11.91 -17.44 -17.07
C LYS A 190 11.96 -18.77 -16.30
N GLU A 191 11.73 -18.74 -15.01
CA GLU A 191 11.70 -19.94 -14.17
C GLU A 191 10.48 -20.83 -14.49
N LYS A 192 9.28 -20.23 -14.58
CA LYS A 192 8.07 -20.93 -15.00
C LYS A 192 8.23 -21.58 -16.39
N GLU A 193 8.89 -20.88 -17.33
CA GLU A 193 9.16 -21.42 -18.65
C GLU A 193 10.14 -22.60 -18.60
N LYS A 194 11.21 -22.52 -17.80
CA LYS A 194 12.16 -23.63 -17.59
C LYS A 194 11.45 -24.86 -17.00
N ILE A 195 10.58 -24.65 -16.01
CA ILE A 195 9.78 -25.74 -15.40
C ILE A 195 8.83 -26.35 -16.45
N ARG A 196 8.17 -25.52 -17.26
CA ARG A 196 7.28 -25.98 -18.34
C ARG A 196 8.02 -26.80 -19.38
N LYS A 197 9.22 -26.35 -19.80
CA LYS A 197 10.08 -27.09 -20.74
C LYS A 197 10.51 -28.43 -20.16
N LYS A 198 10.98 -28.47 -18.89
CA LYS A 198 11.33 -29.73 -18.21
C LYS A 198 10.17 -30.71 -18.13
N LYS A 199 8.98 -30.24 -17.71
CA LYS A 199 7.76 -31.07 -17.65
C LYS A 199 7.33 -31.58 -19.03
N ALA A 200 7.50 -30.77 -20.09
CA ALA A 200 7.20 -31.19 -21.45
C ALA A 200 8.16 -32.26 -21.95
N GLU A 201 9.47 -32.15 -21.63
CA GLU A 201 10.46 -33.19 -21.96
C GLU A 201 10.20 -34.49 -21.19
N GLU A 202 9.87 -34.41 -19.89
CA GLU A 202 9.53 -35.59 -19.10
C GLU A 202 8.28 -36.29 -19.66
N ARG A 203 7.25 -35.53 -20.05
CA ARG A 203 6.05 -36.08 -20.71
C ARG A 203 6.41 -36.76 -22.03
N LYS A 204 7.27 -36.14 -22.86
CA LYS A 204 7.74 -36.74 -24.11
C LYS A 204 8.55 -38.04 -23.88
N LYS A 205 9.42 -38.03 -22.86
CA LYS A 205 10.22 -39.22 -22.48
C LYS A 205 9.31 -40.34 -21.95
N LEU A 206 8.30 -39.99 -21.15
CA LEU A 206 7.33 -40.96 -20.64
C LEU A 206 6.45 -41.53 -21.76
N ALA A 207 5.97 -40.70 -22.68
CA ALA A 207 5.20 -41.14 -23.84
C ALA A 207 6.04 -42.03 -24.79
N ALA A 208 7.33 -41.71 -24.97
CA ALA A 208 8.24 -42.55 -25.74
C ALA A 208 8.51 -43.90 -25.07
N LYS A 209 8.63 -43.94 -23.72
CA LYS A 209 8.76 -45.19 -22.96
C LYS A 209 7.50 -46.04 -23.06
N LEU A 210 6.30 -45.47 -22.99
CA LEU A 210 5.03 -46.14 -23.15
C LEU A 210 4.85 -46.71 -24.55
N LYS A 211 5.19 -45.95 -25.62
CA LYS A 211 5.18 -46.44 -26.99
C LYS A 211 6.17 -47.57 -27.24
N LYS A 212 7.30 -47.61 -26.55
CA LYS A 212 8.27 -48.75 -26.64
C LYS A 212 7.83 -49.97 -25.83
N ALA A 213 6.97 -49.80 -24.84
CA ALA A 213 6.43 -50.89 -24.02
C ALA A 213 5.22 -51.63 -24.66
N GLU A 214 4.64 -51.09 -25.73
CA GLU A 214 3.45 -51.65 -26.43
C GLU A 214 3.70 -52.36 -27.77
N PRO A 215 4.69 -53.20 -27.98
CA PRO A 215 4.63 -54.04 -29.18
C PRO A 215 4.65 -55.56 -28.93
N LYS A 216 4.55 -56.04 -27.71
CA LYS A 216 4.60 -57.50 -27.50
C LYS A 216 3.31 -58.17 -26.93
N LYS A 217 2.40 -57.42 -26.35
CA LYS A 217 1.16 -58.01 -25.78
C LYS A 217 -0.07 -57.99 -26.71
N VAL A 218 -0.17 -57.00 -27.61
CA VAL A 218 -1.35 -56.87 -28.51
C VAL A 218 -1.31 -57.82 -29.67
N LYS A 219 -0.11 -58.16 -30.19
CA LYS A 219 0.02 -59.15 -31.30
C LYS A 219 -0.28 -60.61 -30.89
N LYS A 220 -0.20 -60.96 -29.60
CA LYS A 220 -0.56 -62.32 -29.12
C LYS A 220 -2.08 -62.47 -28.82
N LEU A 221 -2.79 -61.38 -28.51
CA LEU A 221 -4.24 -61.44 -28.29
C LEU A 221 -5.08 -61.34 -29.57
N ALA A 222 -4.60 -60.61 -30.58
CA ALA A 222 -5.26 -60.52 -31.88
C ALA A 222 -5.22 -61.86 -32.64
N LYS A 223 -4.11 -62.62 -32.56
CA LYS A 223 -4.01 -63.99 -33.21
C LYS A 223 -4.83 -65.06 -32.48
N LYS A 224 -5.28 -64.89 -31.24
CA LYS A 224 -6.15 -65.81 -30.52
C LYS A 224 -7.65 -65.53 -30.76
N LYS A 225 -8.05 -64.32 -31.14
CA LYS A 225 -9.45 -63.98 -31.42
C LYS A 225 -9.90 -64.33 -32.83
N THR A 226 -9.01 -64.36 -33.82
CA THR A 226 -9.34 -64.71 -35.20
C THR A 226 -9.50 -66.24 -35.46
N LYS A 227 -8.99 -67.10 -34.55
CA LYS A 227 -9.18 -68.55 -34.65
C LYS A 227 -10.48 -69.03 -33.95
N LYS A 228 -11.23 -68.23 -33.25
CA LYS A 228 -12.46 -68.60 -32.52
C LYS A 228 -13.75 -68.05 -33.16
N ALA A 229 -13.64 -67.25 -34.24
CA ALA A 229 -14.77 -66.56 -34.91
C ALA A 229 -15.24 -67.32 -36.22
N VAL A 230 -14.61 -68.46 -36.58
CA VAL A 230 -15.00 -69.20 -37.80
C VAL A 230 -15.97 -70.39 -37.54
N LYS A 231 -16.39 -70.54 -36.28
CA LYS A 231 -17.33 -71.61 -35.95
C LYS A 231 -18.56 -71.18 -35.12
N LYS A 232 -19.37 -70.26 -35.62
CA LYS A 232 -20.78 -70.19 -35.28
C LYS A 232 -21.52 -69.21 -36.20
N GLY A 233 -22.37 -69.76 -37.01
CA GLY A 233 -23.11 -69.07 -38.05
C GLY A 233 -24.27 -68.19 -37.55
N ALA A 234 -24.62 -67.40 -38.46
CA ALA A 234 -25.95 -66.85 -38.78
C ALA A 234 -27.00 -66.71 -37.67
N LYS A 235 -27.36 -65.52 -37.34
CA LYS A 235 -28.75 -65.06 -37.15
C LYS A 235 -28.91 -63.56 -37.33
N LYS A 236 -29.93 -63.19 -38.05
CA LYS A 236 -30.37 -61.85 -38.49
C LYS A 236 -30.73 -60.90 -37.33
N PRO A 237 -30.74 -59.57 -37.61
CA PRO A 237 -31.04 -58.57 -36.61
C PRO A 237 -32.53 -58.25 -36.46
N PRO A 238 -32.94 -57.64 -35.38
CA PRO A 238 -34.19 -56.87 -35.36
C PRO A 238 -33.91 -55.34 -35.27
N LYS A 239 -34.81 -54.66 -35.92
CA LYS A 239 -34.92 -53.20 -36.12
C LYS A 239 -35.40 -52.48 -34.86
N THR A 240 -35.09 -51.17 -34.85
CA THR A 240 -35.86 -50.03 -34.36
C THR A 240 -35.75 -49.73 -32.87
N LYS A 241 -35.67 -48.47 -32.44
CA LYS A 241 -36.49 -47.26 -32.66
C LYS A 241 -35.78 -46.06 -32.01
N THR A 242 -35.74 -44.98 -32.74
CA THR A 242 -35.49 -43.61 -32.28
C THR A 242 -36.47 -43.18 -31.19
N LYS A 243 -35.97 -42.53 -30.16
CA LYS A 243 -36.74 -41.48 -29.45
C LYS A 243 -35.79 -40.35 -29.00
N ALA A 244 -36.06 -39.21 -29.54
CA ALA A 244 -35.58 -37.92 -29.09
C ALA A 244 -36.31 -37.56 -27.80
N ASP A 245 -35.61 -37.00 -26.84
CA ASP A 245 -36.22 -36.12 -25.85
C ASP A 245 -35.30 -34.97 -25.50
N LYS A 246 -35.74 -33.82 -25.98
CA LYS A 246 -35.28 -32.48 -25.56
C LYS A 246 -35.84 -32.21 -24.16
N LYS A 247 -35.01 -31.66 -23.28
CA LYS A 247 -35.52 -30.83 -22.18
C LYS A 247 -34.65 -29.57 -21.95
N PRO A 248 -35.30 -28.46 -21.58
CA PRO A 248 -34.73 -27.12 -21.75
C PRO A 248 -34.08 -26.56 -20.49
N VAL A 249 -33.18 -25.63 -20.77
CA VAL A 249 -32.52 -24.73 -19.81
C VAL A 249 -33.53 -23.83 -19.08
N LYS A 250 -33.49 -23.77 -17.76
CA LYS A 250 -34.16 -22.76 -16.95
C LYS A 250 -33.14 -21.71 -16.50
N GLN A 251 -33.33 -20.51 -17.01
CA GLN A 251 -32.77 -19.25 -16.47
C GLN A 251 -33.42 -18.95 -15.11
N ALA A 252 -32.66 -18.62 -14.13
CA ALA A 252 -33.14 -18.02 -12.88
C ALA A 252 -32.71 -16.53 -12.87
N LYS A 253 -33.73 -15.69 -12.86
CA LYS A 253 -33.64 -14.21 -12.70
C LYS A 253 -33.31 -13.87 -11.27
N SER A 254 -32.44 -12.89 -11.12
CA SER A 254 -32.20 -12.12 -9.90
C SER A 254 -33.43 -11.29 -9.52
N LYS A 255 -33.72 -11.20 -8.25
CA LYS A 255 -34.47 -10.08 -7.64
C LYS A 255 -33.85 -9.72 -6.27
N LYS A 256 -33.57 -8.47 -6.19
CA LYS A 256 -33.41 -7.44 -5.18
C LYS A 256 -32.05 -7.28 -4.57
#